data_d5dd45504052eef287c0105cb3668ec4
#
_entry.id   d5dd45504052eef287c0105cb3668ec4
#
_cell.length_a   1.000
_cell.length_b   1.000
_cell.length_c   1.000
_cell.angle_alpha   90.00
_cell.angle_beta   90.00
_cell.angle_gamma   90.00
#
_symmetry.space_group_name_H-M   'P 1'
#
loop_
_entity.id
_entity.type
_entity.pdbx_description
1 polymer ?
#
loop_
_entity_poly.entity_id
_entity_poly.type
_entity_poly.pdbx_seq_one_letter_code
_entity_poly.pdbx_strand_id
1 'polypeptide(L)'
;MLGSLTACLALVALVLTASGAAAQSDDQAAGTKSSGPTEQASREYLIKAAILYNFAKFTRWPAASFASVDAPLQLCVIGTDPFGEALATIDGKRVGSRNLRTRLITDTAQMAGCHLLFVSASENESLAKVLAAADGAAILTVADIADFSTAGGIITLKVVEDRTRFDVNRLAADRAGLKLSAKLLRLADSVIED
;
A
#
# COMPACT_ATOMS: atom_id res chain seq x y z
N MET A 1 -26.85 -76.59 -55.73
CA MET A 1 -25.64 -76.62 -56.52
C MET A 1 -24.59 -76.03 -55.62
N LEU A 2 -23.81 -76.85 -55.03
CA LEU A 2 -22.38 -77.04 -55.20
C LEU A 2 -21.55 -75.71 -55.02
N GLY A 3 -20.62 -75.56 -54.22
CA GLY A 3 -19.76 -76.51 -53.52
C GLY A 3 -18.61 -75.73 -52.91
N SER A 4 -18.03 -76.40 -52.02
CA SER A 4 -16.63 -76.62 -51.73
C SER A 4 -15.90 -75.53 -50.90
N LEU A 5 -15.65 -75.85 -49.65
CA LEU A 5 -14.38 -76.34 -49.06
C LEU A 5 -13.11 -75.64 -49.55
N THR A 6 -12.45 -74.96 -48.66
CA THR A 6 -11.10 -75.43 -48.28
C THR A 6 -10.61 -74.74 -47.02
N ALA A 7 -10.13 -75.55 -46.11
CA ALA A 7 -9.44 -75.26 -44.86
C ALA A 7 -7.98 -74.84 -45.12
N CYS A 8 -7.41 -73.98 -44.27
CA CYS A 8 -5.99 -74.05 -43.86
C CYS A 8 -5.78 -73.27 -42.58
N LEU A 9 -5.60 -74.00 -41.57
CA LEU A 9 -4.43 -74.08 -40.64
C LEU A 9 -3.75 -72.81 -40.15
N ALA A 10 -3.96 -72.58 -38.91
CA ALA A 10 -2.95 -72.36 -37.81
C ALA A 10 -1.81 -71.36 -38.04
N LEU A 11 -1.81 -70.37 -37.15
CA LEU A 11 -0.60 -70.14 -36.35
C LEU A 11 -0.97 -69.30 -35.12
N VAL A 12 -0.79 -69.90 -33.97
CA VAL A 12 -0.89 -69.27 -32.68
C VAL A 12 0.39 -68.42 -32.50
N ALA A 13 0.23 -67.09 -32.38
CA ALA A 13 1.28 -66.25 -31.87
C ALA A 13 0.77 -65.62 -30.57
N LEU A 14 1.25 -66.18 -29.49
CA LEU A 14 1.11 -65.68 -28.12
C LEU A 14 1.93 -64.40 -27.99
N VAL A 15 1.28 -63.24 -27.99
CA VAL A 15 1.94 -61.96 -27.63
C VAL A 15 1.53 -61.63 -26.21
N LEU A 16 2.48 -61.81 -25.30
CA LEU A 16 2.44 -61.27 -23.93
C LEU A 16 2.47 -59.75 -24.02
N THR A 17 1.37 -59.09 -23.83
CA THR A 17 1.35 -57.65 -23.54
C THR A 17 1.60 -57.45 -22.05
N ALA A 18 2.81 -57.04 -21.70
CA ALA A 18 3.11 -56.52 -20.37
C ALA A 18 2.32 -55.23 -20.13
N SER A 19 1.36 -55.28 -19.22
CA SER A 19 0.70 -54.10 -18.70
C SER A 19 1.69 -53.30 -17.87
N GLY A 20 2.30 -52.27 -18.48
CA GLY A 20 3.02 -51.23 -17.75
C GLY A 20 2.01 -50.32 -17.07
N ALA A 21 1.85 -50.48 -15.75
CA ALA A 21 1.20 -49.47 -14.91
C ALA A 21 2.05 -48.20 -14.92
N ALA A 22 1.65 -47.21 -15.70
CA ALA A 22 2.20 -45.87 -15.58
C ALA A 22 1.67 -45.27 -14.28
N ALA A 23 2.53 -45.23 -13.27
CA ALA A 23 2.30 -44.39 -12.09
C ALA A 23 2.28 -42.94 -12.57
N GLN A 24 1.12 -42.34 -12.59
CA GLN A 24 0.97 -40.89 -12.70
C GLN A 24 1.43 -40.31 -11.37
N SER A 25 2.65 -39.79 -11.35
CA SER A 25 3.11 -38.90 -10.31
C SER A 25 2.32 -37.62 -10.46
N ASP A 26 1.30 -37.39 -9.64
CA ASP A 26 0.70 -36.08 -9.39
C ASP A 26 1.79 -35.23 -8.73
N ASP A 27 2.63 -34.65 -9.56
CA ASP A 27 3.51 -33.56 -9.17
C ASP A 27 2.65 -32.28 -9.09
N GLN A 28 1.94 -32.18 -7.96
CA GLN A 28 1.22 -30.99 -7.58
C GLN A 28 2.26 -29.97 -7.13
N ALA A 29 3.00 -29.45 -8.12
CA ALA A 29 3.83 -28.27 -7.94
C ALA A 29 2.92 -27.17 -7.41
N ALA A 30 3.00 -26.94 -6.09
CA ALA A 30 2.47 -25.73 -5.47
C ALA A 30 3.10 -24.53 -6.19
N GLY A 31 2.37 -24.04 -7.18
CA GLY A 31 2.75 -22.87 -7.94
C GLY A 31 2.78 -21.67 -7.00
N THR A 32 3.95 -21.37 -6.49
CA THR A 32 4.24 -20.06 -5.91
C THR A 32 3.99 -19.05 -7.04
N LYS A 33 2.80 -18.44 -7.07
CA LYS A 33 2.51 -17.33 -7.97
C LYS A 33 3.48 -16.21 -7.61
N SER A 34 4.54 -16.09 -8.38
CA SER A 34 5.40 -14.91 -8.37
C SER A 34 4.53 -13.74 -8.82
N SER A 35 4.09 -12.93 -7.88
CA SER A 35 3.36 -11.69 -8.17
C SER A 35 4.26 -10.81 -9.02
N GLY A 36 3.78 -10.37 -10.18
CA GLY A 36 4.53 -9.47 -11.06
C GLY A 36 4.81 -8.13 -10.36
N PRO A 37 5.81 -7.35 -10.83
CA PRO A 37 6.19 -6.07 -10.19
C PRO A 37 5.01 -5.11 -9.98
N THR A 38 4.04 -5.09 -10.90
CA THR A 38 2.84 -4.23 -10.82
C THR A 38 1.89 -4.69 -9.72
N GLU A 39 1.72 -6.00 -9.53
CA GLU A 39 0.85 -6.55 -8.47
C GLU A 39 1.45 -6.31 -7.09
N GLN A 40 2.78 -6.44 -6.96
CA GLN A 40 3.49 -6.15 -5.74
C GLN A 40 3.42 -4.67 -5.36
N ALA A 41 3.60 -3.76 -6.33
CA ALA A 41 3.44 -2.32 -6.13
C ALA A 41 2.00 -1.97 -5.69
N SER A 42 0.99 -2.53 -6.36
CA SER A 42 -0.41 -2.30 -5.98
C SER A 42 -0.70 -2.78 -4.55
N ARG A 43 -0.16 -3.93 -4.15
CA ARG A 43 -0.31 -4.46 -2.79
C ARG A 43 0.38 -3.58 -1.75
N GLU A 44 1.56 -3.07 -2.07
CA GLU A 44 2.30 -2.14 -1.20
C GLU A 44 1.48 -0.88 -0.92
N TYR A 45 0.91 -0.25 -1.96
CA TYR A 45 0.10 0.96 -1.79
C TYR A 45 -1.24 0.72 -1.12
N LEU A 46 -1.83 -0.48 -1.21
CA LEU A 46 -2.97 -0.88 -0.37
C LEU A 46 -2.59 -0.87 1.13
N ILE A 47 -1.42 -1.40 1.47
CA ILE A 47 -0.90 -1.39 2.84
C ILE A 47 -0.61 0.05 3.29
N LYS A 48 0.05 0.85 2.46
CA LYS A 48 0.33 2.27 2.76
C LYS A 48 -0.96 3.06 2.97
N ALA A 49 -2.00 2.87 2.15
CA ALA A 49 -3.30 3.50 2.35
C ALA A 49 -3.92 3.15 3.72
N ALA A 50 -3.89 1.87 4.11
CA ALA A 50 -4.36 1.44 5.43
C ALA A 50 -3.53 2.05 6.57
N ILE A 51 -2.23 2.23 6.38
CA ILE A 51 -1.34 2.89 7.35
C ILE A 51 -1.68 4.38 7.46
N LEU A 52 -1.90 5.09 6.35
CA LEU A 52 -2.34 6.50 6.36
C LEU A 52 -3.65 6.68 7.12
N TYR A 53 -4.61 5.76 6.90
CA TYR A 53 -5.85 5.74 7.68
C TYR A 53 -5.60 5.56 9.19
N ASN A 54 -4.66 4.69 9.57
CA ASN A 54 -4.28 4.52 10.97
C ASN A 54 -3.58 5.76 11.53
N PHE A 55 -2.70 6.41 10.76
CA PHE A 55 -2.10 7.68 11.19
C PHE A 55 -3.16 8.72 11.46
N ALA A 56 -4.18 8.82 10.61
CA ALA A 56 -5.32 9.70 10.86
C ALA A 56 -6.04 9.37 12.18
N LYS A 57 -6.17 8.10 12.55
CA LYS A 57 -6.82 7.69 13.83
C LYS A 57 -5.97 7.97 15.06
N PHE A 58 -4.65 7.98 14.93
CA PHE A 58 -3.71 8.15 16.03
C PHE A 58 -3.11 9.55 16.13
N THR A 59 -3.57 10.48 15.31
CA THR A 59 -3.20 11.90 15.35
C THR A 59 -4.40 12.73 15.80
N ARG A 60 -4.14 13.80 16.54
CA ARG A 60 -5.14 14.81 16.92
C ARG A 60 -4.74 16.14 16.34
N TRP A 61 -5.67 16.74 15.63
CA TRP A 61 -5.55 18.07 15.05
C TRP A 61 -6.17 19.12 15.99
N PRO A 62 -5.68 20.36 15.97
CA PRO A 62 -6.36 21.49 16.62
C PRO A 62 -7.79 21.62 16.06
N ALA A 63 -8.75 21.96 16.90
CA ALA A 63 -10.14 22.16 16.44
C ALA A 63 -10.26 23.24 15.36
N ALA A 64 -9.40 24.26 15.45
CA ALA A 64 -9.36 25.38 14.49
C ALA A 64 -8.89 24.98 13.07
N SER A 65 -8.28 23.80 12.88
CA SER A 65 -7.91 23.31 11.55
C SER A 65 -9.10 22.83 10.72
N PHE A 66 -10.28 22.70 11.32
CA PHE A 66 -11.50 22.27 10.66
C PHE A 66 -12.47 23.43 10.46
N ALA A 67 -13.06 23.53 9.27
CA ALA A 67 -14.02 24.57 8.95
C ALA A 67 -15.32 24.48 9.79
N SER A 68 -15.69 23.29 10.27
CA SER A 68 -16.85 23.05 11.13
C SER A 68 -16.69 21.76 11.94
N VAL A 69 -17.59 21.53 12.90
CA VAL A 69 -17.62 20.30 13.72
C VAL A 69 -17.78 19.06 12.84
N ASP A 70 -18.55 19.16 11.76
CA ASP A 70 -18.83 18.03 10.86
C ASP A 70 -17.92 18.00 9.61
N ALA A 71 -16.98 18.95 9.48
CA ALA A 71 -16.05 18.97 8.37
C ALA A 71 -15.25 17.66 8.30
N PRO A 72 -15.05 17.08 7.10
CA PRO A 72 -14.29 15.84 6.95
C PRO A 72 -12.82 16.03 7.31
N LEU A 73 -12.15 14.95 7.66
CA LEU A 73 -10.69 14.91 7.70
C LEU A 73 -10.19 14.70 6.27
N GLN A 74 -9.45 15.66 5.74
CA GLN A 74 -8.98 15.66 4.35
C GLN A 74 -7.59 15.05 4.25
N LEU A 75 -7.47 13.92 3.55
CA LEU A 75 -6.20 13.34 3.10
C LEU A 75 -5.93 13.83 1.67
N CYS A 76 -4.81 14.49 1.46
CA CYS A 76 -4.37 14.93 0.16
C CYS A 76 -3.14 14.11 -0.29
N VAL A 77 -3.03 13.86 -1.59
CA VAL A 77 -1.82 13.33 -2.22
C VAL A 77 -1.33 14.40 -3.17
N ILE A 78 -0.09 14.87 -2.99
CA ILE A 78 0.55 15.83 -3.89
C ILE A 78 1.50 15.11 -4.84
N GLY A 79 1.46 15.52 -6.12
CA GLY A 79 2.24 14.94 -7.20
C GLY A 79 1.53 13.80 -7.92
N THR A 80 2.28 12.92 -8.55
CA THR A 80 1.74 11.75 -9.24
C THR A 80 1.17 10.75 -8.22
N ASP A 81 -0.07 10.36 -8.41
CA ASP A 81 -0.74 9.42 -7.50
C ASP A 81 -0.15 8.00 -7.62
N PRO A 82 0.48 7.47 -6.57
CA PRO A 82 0.99 6.10 -6.59
C PRO A 82 -0.04 5.08 -6.05
N PHE A 83 -1.15 5.53 -5.48
CA PHE A 83 -2.14 4.69 -4.80
C PHE A 83 -3.18 4.12 -5.76
N GLY A 84 -3.58 4.89 -6.78
CA GLY A 84 -4.69 4.50 -7.64
C GLY A 84 -5.94 4.15 -6.83
N GLU A 85 -6.50 2.96 -7.06
CA GLU A 85 -7.71 2.50 -6.37
C GLU A 85 -7.53 2.23 -4.86
N ALA A 86 -6.29 2.15 -4.36
CA ALA A 86 -6.05 1.92 -2.95
C ALA A 86 -6.62 3.04 -2.06
N LEU A 87 -6.65 4.30 -2.52
CA LEU A 87 -7.27 5.40 -1.80
C LEU A 87 -8.78 5.23 -1.65
N ALA A 88 -9.46 4.67 -2.64
CA ALA A 88 -10.89 4.41 -2.56
C ALA A 88 -11.25 3.46 -1.42
N THR A 89 -10.33 2.59 -1.01
CA THR A 89 -10.55 1.66 0.11
C THR A 89 -10.68 2.36 1.45
N ILE A 90 -10.16 3.58 1.58
CA ILE A 90 -10.17 4.36 2.84
C ILE A 90 -11.05 5.60 2.75
N ASP A 91 -11.43 6.06 1.55
CA ASP A 91 -12.34 7.19 1.38
C ASP A 91 -13.69 6.91 2.05
N GLY A 92 -14.27 7.91 2.70
CA GLY A 92 -15.52 7.79 3.44
C GLY A 92 -15.43 7.07 4.79
N LYS A 93 -14.31 6.41 5.14
CA LYS A 93 -14.15 5.74 6.45
C LYS A 93 -14.14 6.75 7.60
N ARG A 94 -14.63 6.32 8.75
CA ARG A 94 -14.70 7.17 9.95
C ARG A 94 -13.38 7.23 10.70
N VAL A 95 -12.99 8.45 11.04
CA VAL A 95 -11.87 8.77 11.94
C VAL A 95 -12.44 9.59 13.10
N GLY A 96 -12.67 8.96 14.23
CA GLY A 96 -13.41 9.59 15.33
C GLY A 96 -14.84 9.96 14.92
N SER A 97 -15.21 11.23 15.04
CA SER A 97 -16.52 11.76 14.60
C SER A 97 -16.57 12.13 13.12
N ARG A 98 -15.44 12.21 12.42
CA ARG A 98 -15.32 12.75 11.06
C ARG A 98 -15.20 11.62 10.03
N ASN A 99 -15.63 11.88 8.80
CA ASN A 99 -15.34 11.03 7.66
C ASN A 99 -14.00 11.44 7.05
N LEU A 100 -13.16 10.46 6.68
CA LEU A 100 -11.98 10.70 5.87
C LEU A 100 -12.44 10.98 4.43
N ARG A 101 -11.81 11.97 3.79
CA ARG A 101 -11.97 12.23 2.35
C ARG A 101 -10.61 12.31 1.70
N THR A 102 -10.47 11.74 0.52
CA THR A 102 -9.24 11.73 -0.25
C THR A 102 -9.31 12.73 -1.39
N ARG A 103 -8.17 13.39 -1.69
CA ARG A 103 -8.06 14.37 -2.78
C ARG A 103 -6.66 14.33 -3.38
N LEU A 104 -6.58 14.31 -4.69
CA LEU A 104 -5.33 14.50 -5.43
C LEU A 104 -5.11 15.99 -5.66
N ILE A 105 -3.88 16.47 -5.47
CA ILE A 105 -3.49 17.85 -5.71
C ILE A 105 -2.16 17.87 -6.49
N THR A 106 -2.00 18.91 -7.30
CA THR A 106 -0.82 19.05 -8.19
C THR A 106 0.05 20.25 -7.83
N ASP A 107 -0.42 21.09 -6.90
CA ASP A 107 0.30 22.30 -6.50
C ASP A 107 0.13 22.57 -4.99
N THR A 108 1.12 23.21 -4.39
CA THR A 108 1.12 23.58 -2.97
C THR A 108 0.01 24.59 -2.63
N ALA A 109 -0.46 25.42 -3.59
CA ALA A 109 -1.58 26.32 -3.38
C ALA A 109 -2.90 25.57 -3.08
N GLN A 110 -3.00 24.29 -3.48
CA GLN A 110 -4.16 23.45 -3.23
C GLN A 110 -4.12 22.74 -1.86
N MET A 111 -3.07 22.94 -1.06
CA MET A 111 -2.92 22.30 0.26
C MET A 111 -3.90 22.86 1.31
N ALA A 112 -4.54 23.98 1.05
CA ALA A 112 -5.52 24.54 1.96
C ALA A 112 -6.63 23.54 2.28
N GLY A 113 -6.88 23.32 3.59
CA GLY A 113 -7.86 22.35 4.09
C GLY A 113 -7.39 20.89 4.09
N CYS A 114 -6.17 20.58 3.67
CA CYS A 114 -5.56 19.26 3.90
C CYS A 114 -5.20 19.11 5.38
N HIS A 115 -5.50 17.95 5.94
CA HIS A 115 -5.13 17.58 7.32
C HIS A 115 -4.02 16.55 7.34
N LEU A 116 -4.04 15.60 6.39
CA LEU A 116 -2.99 14.65 6.12
C LEU A 116 -2.53 14.85 4.68
N LEU A 117 -1.22 15.00 4.47
CA LEU A 117 -0.62 15.18 3.15
C LEU A 117 0.37 14.04 2.89
N PHE A 118 0.07 13.22 1.89
CA PHE A 118 1.06 12.31 1.35
C PHE A 118 1.82 13.01 0.22
N VAL A 119 3.15 13.04 0.33
CA VAL A 119 4.05 13.60 -0.67
C VAL A 119 4.60 12.47 -1.53
N SER A 120 4.19 12.44 -2.79
CA SER A 120 4.62 11.43 -3.74
C SER A 120 6.11 11.58 -4.08
N ALA A 121 6.75 10.47 -4.45
CA ALA A 121 8.15 10.46 -4.89
C ALA A 121 8.39 11.36 -6.12
N SER A 122 7.36 11.68 -6.92
CA SER A 122 7.46 12.66 -8.00
C SER A 122 7.81 14.07 -7.53
N GLU A 123 7.56 14.37 -6.24
CA GLU A 123 7.84 15.67 -5.63
C GLU A 123 9.24 15.75 -4.98
N ASN A 124 10.09 14.76 -5.21
CA ASN A 124 11.42 14.73 -4.56
C ASN A 124 12.27 15.97 -4.86
N GLU A 125 12.22 16.47 -6.09
CA GLU A 125 12.97 17.69 -6.47
C GLU A 125 12.33 18.97 -5.90
N SER A 126 11.02 18.96 -5.66
CA SER A 126 10.26 20.09 -5.09
C SER A 126 10.01 19.95 -3.59
N LEU A 127 10.57 18.92 -2.94
CA LEU A 127 10.30 18.58 -1.55
C LEU A 127 10.46 19.76 -0.58
N ALA A 128 11.53 20.51 -0.72
CA ALA A 128 11.76 21.70 0.13
C ALA A 128 10.64 22.74 0.01
N LYS A 129 10.10 22.96 -1.21
CA LYS A 129 8.97 23.84 -1.46
C LYS A 129 7.68 23.30 -0.82
N VAL A 130 7.44 22.00 -0.94
CA VAL A 130 6.25 21.35 -0.35
C VAL A 130 6.31 21.44 1.18
N LEU A 131 7.46 21.14 1.81
CA LEU A 131 7.62 21.24 3.25
C LEU A 131 7.52 22.67 3.76
N ALA A 132 8.10 23.64 3.05
CA ALA A 132 7.94 25.07 3.39
C ALA A 132 6.48 25.53 3.32
N ALA A 133 5.71 25.04 2.36
CA ALA A 133 4.28 25.36 2.25
C ALA A 133 3.42 24.69 3.34
N ALA A 134 3.89 23.57 3.91
CA ALA A 134 3.23 22.88 5.02
C ALA A 134 3.63 23.42 6.38
N ASP A 135 4.74 24.21 6.47
CA ASP A 135 5.25 24.70 7.74
C ASP A 135 4.24 25.62 8.43
N GLY A 136 4.07 25.44 9.74
CA GLY A 136 3.08 26.17 10.54
C GLY A 136 1.62 25.83 10.25
N ALA A 137 1.33 24.99 9.25
CA ALA A 137 -0.01 24.45 9.01
C ALA A 137 -0.22 23.16 9.82
N ALA A 138 -1.46 22.94 10.31
CA ALA A 138 -1.81 21.73 11.02
C ALA A 138 -1.99 20.54 10.06
N ILE A 139 -0.91 20.19 9.32
CA ILE A 139 -0.89 19.14 8.32
C ILE A 139 0.07 18.04 8.74
N LEU A 140 -0.43 16.80 8.87
CA LEU A 140 0.41 15.63 9.05
C LEU A 140 1.05 15.24 7.71
N THR A 141 2.32 15.56 7.51
CA THR A 141 3.05 15.24 6.29
C THR A 141 3.63 13.84 6.35
N VAL A 142 3.43 13.05 5.30
CA VAL A 142 3.89 11.66 5.17
C VAL A 142 4.47 11.47 3.77
N ALA A 143 5.58 10.76 3.65
CA ALA A 143 6.14 10.35 2.36
C ALA A 143 6.82 8.99 2.45
N ASP A 144 7.04 8.36 1.32
CA ASP A 144 7.96 7.22 1.17
C ASP A 144 9.28 7.62 0.47
N ILE A 145 9.61 8.90 0.56
CA ILE A 145 10.88 9.48 0.14
C ILE A 145 11.91 9.25 1.26
N ALA A 146 13.11 8.79 0.89
CA ALA A 146 14.19 8.62 1.86
C ALA A 146 14.49 9.93 2.59
N ASP A 147 14.82 9.82 3.87
CA ASP A 147 15.20 10.96 4.72
C ASP A 147 14.14 12.08 4.86
N PHE A 148 12.88 11.79 4.49
CA PHE A 148 11.81 12.79 4.53
C PHE A 148 11.61 13.40 5.93
N SER A 149 11.64 12.59 6.99
CA SER A 149 11.50 13.07 8.37
C SER A 149 12.71 13.89 8.84
N THR A 150 13.92 13.55 8.40
CA THR A 150 15.12 14.35 8.70
C THR A 150 15.18 15.65 7.90
N ALA A 151 14.57 15.67 6.71
CA ALA A 151 14.42 16.88 5.89
C ALA A 151 13.34 17.85 6.42
N GLY A 152 12.62 17.49 7.50
CA GLY A 152 11.61 18.35 8.12
C GLY A 152 10.16 17.84 7.95
N GLY A 153 9.93 16.77 7.22
CA GLY A 153 8.64 16.08 7.18
C GLY A 153 8.32 15.39 8.51
N ILE A 154 7.07 14.95 8.69
CA ILE A 154 6.66 14.36 9.98
C ILE A 154 6.85 12.85 9.99
N ILE A 155 6.44 12.12 8.94
CA ILE A 155 6.53 10.66 8.91
C ILE A 155 7.17 10.19 7.61
N THR A 156 8.21 9.37 7.70
CA THR A 156 8.80 8.63 6.57
C THR A 156 8.29 7.20 6.59
N LEU A 157 7.64 6.76 5.52
CA LEU A 157 7.35 5.35 5.28
C LEU A 157 8.54 4.68 4.59
N LYS A 158 8.89 3.47 5.02
CA LYS A 158 9.96 2.67 4.43
C LYS A 158 9.57 1.20 4.39
N VAL A 159 10.15 0.44 3.46
CA VAL A 159 10.01 -1.01 3.42
C VAL A 159 11.30 -1.63 3.93
N VAL A 160 11.21 -2.44 4.98
CA VAL A 160 12.33 -3.16 5.59
C VAL A 160 11.88 -4.62 5.73
N GLU A 161 12.63 -5.56 5.12
CA GLU A 161 12.32 -7.00 5.17
C GLU A 161 10.84 -7.28 4.80
N ASP A 162 10.40 -6.75 3.67
CA ASP A 162 9.03 -6.87 3.14
C ASP A 162 7.91 -6.35 4.09
N ARG A 163 8.28 -5.53 5.07
CA ARG A 163 7.34 -4.91 6.00
C ARG A 163 7.40 -3.40 5.88
N THR A 164 6.23 -2.78 5.85
CA THR A 164 6.15 -1.32 5.93
C THR A 164 6.43 -0.88 7.36
N ARG A 165 7.48 -0.08 7.51
CA ARG A 165 7.91 0.58 8.75
C ARG A 165 7.82 2.08 8.59
N PHE A 166 8.01 2.83 9.66
CA PHE A 166 8.01 4.28 9.58
C PHE A 166 8.86 4.92 10.67
N ASP A 167 9.42 6.08 10.33
CA ASP A 167 10.11 6.97 11.25
C ASP A 167 9.24 8.21 11.50
N VAL A 168 9.37 8.82 12.67
CA VAL A 168 8.58 9.98 13.08
C VAL A 168 9.50 11.11 13.49
N ASN A 169 9.25 12.31 12.94
CA ASN A 169 9.82 13.56 13.45
C ASN A 169 8.77 14.22 14.36
N ARG A 170 8.93 14.02 15.68
CA ARG A 170 8.02 14.58 16.67
C ARG A 170 8.13 16.10 16.75
N LEU A 171 9.32 16.66 16.59
CA LEU A 171 9.52 18.11 16.58
C LEU A 171 8.72 18.76 15.44
N ALA A 172 8.74 18.16 14.24
CA ALA A 172 7.95 18.66 13.12
C ALA A 172 6.45 18.56 13.42
N ALA A 173 5.99 17.47 14.04
CA ALA A 173 4.58 17.31 14.45
C ALA A 173 4.16 18.36 15.50
N ASP A 174 5.01 18.62 16.49
CA ASP A 174 4.75 19.62 17.53
C ASP A 174 4.71 21.05 16.94
N ARG A 175 5.62 21.38 15.98
CA ARG A 175 5.58 22.67 15.25
C ARG A 175 4.28 22.83 14.44
N ALA A 176 3.78 21.75 13.86
CA ALA A 176 2.49 21.71 13.16
C ALA A 176 1.28 21.77 14.11
N GLY A 177 1.49 21.81 15.44
CA GLY A 177 0.43 21.79 16.44
C GLY A 177 -0.31 20.46 16.54
N LEU A 178 0.27 19.37 16.01
CA LEU A 178 -0.31 18.03 16.01
C LEU A 178 0.07 17.27 17.28
N LYS A 179 -0.85 16.44 17.78
CA LYS A 179 -0.57 15.53 18.90
C LYS A 179 -0.60 14.08 18.42
N LEU A 180 0.55 13.47 18.32
CA LEU A 180 0.70 12.07 17.99
C LEU A 180 0.46 11.22 19.24
N SER A 181 -0.32 10.14 19.10
CA SER A 181 -0.59 9.26 20.24
C SER A 181 0.66 8.47 20.64
N ALA A 182 0.80 8.16 21.93
CA ALA A 182 1.87 7.30 22.43
C ALA A 182 1.89 5.92 21.75
N LYS A 183 0.74 5.43 21.28
CA LYS A 183 0.65 4.17 20.53
C LYS A 183 1.35 4.29 19.18
N LEU A 184 1.16 5.40 18.47
CA LEU A 184 1.81 5.65 17.18
C LEU A 184 3.33 5.75 17.38
N LEU A 185 3.78 6.53 18.35
CA LEU A 185 5.20 6.71 18.64
C LEU A 185 5.90 5.38 19.01
N ARG A 186 5.24 4.51 19.78
CA ARG A 186 5.79 3.17 20.11
C ARG A 186 5.88 2.21 18.93
N LEU A 187 5.15 2.45 17.84
CA LEU A 187 5.19 1.63 16.63
C LEU A 187 6.20 2.14 15.61
N ALA A 188 6.75 3.34 15.82
CA ALA A 188 7.79 3.89 14.96
C ALA A 188 9.11 3.13 15.15
N ASP A 189 9.86 2.97 14.08
CA ASP A 189 11.23 2.41 14.11
C ASP A 189 12.21 3.42 14.77
N SER A 190 12.05 4.71 14.45
CA SER A 190 12.77 5.79 15.08
C SER A 190 11.89 7.01 15.32
N VAL A 191 12.23 7.79 16.35
CA VAL A 191 11.56 9.05 16.69
C VAL A 191 12.61 10.13 16.88
N ILE A 192 12.50 11.21 16.11
CA ILE A 192 13.32 12.41 16.24
C ILE A 192 12.64 13.31 17.27
N GLU A 193 13.31 13.54 18.41
CA GLU A 193 12.80 14.30 19.57
C GLU A 193 13.65 15.51 19.94
N ASP A 194 14.89 15.62 19.38
CA ASP A 194 15.86 16.69 19.65
C ASP A 194 16.31 17.33 18.34
#